data_0678735e7f300380aeaca269fa9e19b8
#
_entry.id   0678735e7f300380aeaca269fa9e19b8
#
_cell.length_a   1.000
_cell.length_b   1.000
_cell.length_c   1.000
_cell.angle_alpha   90.00
_cell.angle_beta   90.00
_cell.angle_gamma   90.00
#
_symmetry.space_group_name_H-M   'P 1'
#
loop_
_entity.id
_entity.type
_entity.pdbx_description
1 polymer ?
#
loop_
_entity_poly.entity_id
_entity_poly.type
_entity_poly.pdbx_seq_one_letter_code
_entity_poly.pdbx_strand_id
1 'polypeptide(L)'
;ISDSGAIGGSGSHEIEVLADSGEADIVYCENCDFAANIEAVDPLTVKCDIHNDKEKELVETPGQHTIEMVCDFLHAPVAQSVKAVVYNVDGLVVLAMVRGDHEVNETKIQHIYIAIYVDLASDEVLNKVGLTAGYISPIGLKRTKDFDILVDPTVMEMQDACCGANEKDKHYIHVNPARDFTDVRVETIRQIQEGDVCPHCGGKIVRCRGIEVGQVFKLGTKYSEALHAT
;
A
#
# COMPACT_ATOMS: atom_id res chain seq x y z
N ILE A 1 4.86 4.27 18.65
CA ILE A 1 5.63 4.85 17.52
C ILE A 1 4.64 5.55 16.61
N SER A 2 4.99 6.74 16.14
CA SER A 2 4.16 7.53 15.23
C SER A 2 5.00 8.15 14.12
N ASP A 3 4.35 8.65 13.09
CA ASP A 3 4.98 9.46 12.06
C ASP A 3 5.25 10.86 12.58
N SER A 4 6.38 11.48 12.19
CA SER A 4 6.73 12.84 12.64
C SER A 4 6.15 13.94 11.74
N GLY A 5 5.55 13.59 10.62
CA GLY A 5 4.92 14.49 9.67
C GLY A 5 5.79 15.69 9.27
N ALA A 6 5.15 16.83 9.11
CA ALA A 6 5.82 18.09 8.74
C ALA A 6 6.79 18.62 9.81
N ILE A 7 6.62 18.24 11.09
CA ILE A 7 7.52 18.61 12.18
C ILE A 7 8.88 17.97 11.93
N GLY A 8 8.92 16.71 11.47
CA GLY A 8 10.13 15.98 11.16
C GLY A 8 10.92 15.60 12.41
N GLY A 9 12.19 15.30 12.23
CA GLY A 9 13.05 14.74 13.26
C GLY A 9 13.38 13.27 12.95
N SER A 10 14.03 12.57 13.89
CA SER A 10 14.47 11.18 13.71
C SER A 10 13.54 10.15 14.37
N GLY A 11 12.42 10.58 14.90
CA GLY A 11 11.40 9.72 15.50
C GLY A 11 10.36 10.51 16.27
N SER A 12 9.18 9.92 16.40
CA SER A 12 8.06 10.47 17.15
C SER A 12 7.39 9.36 17.96
N HIS A 13 6.87 9.73 19.12
CA HIS A 13 6.03 8.87 19.96
C HIS A 13 4.78 9.63 20.38
N GLU A 14 3.64 9.01 20.14
CA GLU A 14 2.35 9.46 20.65
C GLU A 14 1.96 8.69 21.90
N ILE A 15 1.33 9.38 22.82
CA ILE A 15 0.74 8.80 24.02
C ILE A 15 -0.76 8.76 23.78
N GLU A 16 -1.29 7.56 23.69
CA GLU A 16 -2.67 7.30 23.32
C GLU A 16 -3.44 6.66 24.47
N VAL A 17 -4.68 7.07 24.64
CA VAL A 17 -5.65 6.40 25.51
C VAL A 17 -6.57 5.58 24.62
N LEU A 18 -6.63 4.27 24.85
CA LEU A 18 -7.51 3.38 24.08
C LEU A 18 -8.97 3.72 24.37
N ALA A 19 -9.71 4.04 23.33
CA ALA A 19 -11.12 4.40 23.39
C ALA A 19 -11.79 4.12 22.05
N ASP A 20 -12.92 3.44 22.05
CA ASP A 20 -13.67 3.11 20.83
C ASP A 20 -14.12 4.35 20.01
N SER A 21 -14.29 5.48 20.70
CA SER A 21 -14.62 6.78 20.10
C SER A 21 -13.40 7.59 19.66
N GLY A 22 -12.18 7.02 19.76
CA GLY A 22 -10.94 7.68 19.36
C GLY A 22 -10.84 7.85 17.85
N GLU A 23 -10.12 8.89 17.42
CA GLU A 23 -9.87 9.17 16.00
C GLU A 23 -8.59 8.50 15.50
N ALA A 24 -7.61 8.25 16.38
CA ALA A 24 -6.37 7.60 16.01
C ALA A 24 -6.55 6.10 15.76
N ASP A 25 -5.99 5.63 14.65
CA ASP A 25 -5.90 4.21 14.33
C ASP A 25 -4.57 3.64 14.83
N ILE A 26 -4.65 2.71 15.78
CA ILE A 26 -3.49 2.13 16.45
C ILE A 26 -3.45 0.64 16.23
N VAL A 27 -2.24 0.12 16.12
CA VAL A 27 -1.97 -1.32 16.17
C VAL A 27 -1.09 -1.65 17.36
N TYR A 28 -1.34 -2.78 18.00
CA TYR A 28 -0.49 -3.32 19.05
C TYR A 28 -0.36 -4.83 18.92
N CYS A 29 0.67 -5.39 19.54
CA CYS A 29 0.89 -6.83 19.58
C CYS A 29 0.32 -7.43 20.88
N GLU A 30 -0.35 -8.58 20.77
CA GLU A 30 -0.85 -9.30 21.95
C GLU A 30 0.27 -9.94 22.79
N ASN A 31 1.48 -10.14 22.22
CA ASN A 31 2.55 -10.92 22.84
C ASN A 31 3.77 -10.10 23.29
N CYS A 32 3.87 -8.82 22.91
CA CYS A 32 4.98 -7.96 23.32
C CYS A 32 4.53 -6.49 23.41
N ASP A 33 5.42 -5.62 23.86
CA ASP A 33 5.14 -4.18 24.07
C ASP A 33 5.11 -3.35 22.77
N PHE A 34 5.01 -4.00 21.61
CA PHE A 34 4.91 -3.27 20.34
C PHE A 34 3.56 -2.60 20.22
N ALA A 35 3.59 -1.29 20.03
CA ALA A 35 2.43 -0.48 19.69
C ALA A 35 2.85 0.68 18.78
N ALA A 36 2.02 1.02 17.81
CA ALA A 36 2.30 2.09 16.87
C ALA A 36 1.02 2.62 16.22
N ASN A 37 1.11 3.85 15.70
CA ASN A 37 0.13 4.36 14.75
C ASN A 37 0.20 3.53 13.45
N ILE A 38 -0.96 3.22 12.89
CA ILE A 38 -1.09 2.32 11.73
C ILE A 38 -0.26 2.79 10.51
N GLU A 39 -0.07 4.10 10.38
CA GLU A 39 0.68 4.70 9.27
C GLU A 39 2.20 4.52 9.40
N ALA A 40 2.70 4.36 10.63
CA ALA A 40 4.13 4.36 10.94
C ALA A 40 4.78 2.97 10.94
N VAL A 41 4.03 1.92 10.55
CA VAL A 41 4.52 0.54 10.64
C VAL A 41 4.73 -0.08 9.26
N ASP A 42 5.90 -0.70 9.08
CA ASP A 42 6.15 -1.59 7.95
C ASP A 42 5.70 -3.01 8.31
N PRO A 43 4.63 -3.51 7.66
CA PRO A 43 4.20 -4.88 7.86
C PRO A 43 5.21 -5.86 7.28
N LEU A 44 5.35 -7.02 7.91
CA LEU A 44 6.19 -8.09 7.37
C LEU A 44 5.57 -8.65 6.09
N THR A 45 6.43 -8.98 5.13
CA THR A 45 6.04 -9.73 3.94
C THR A 45 5.90 -11.20 4.30
N VAL A 46 4.72 -11.77 4.07
CA VAL A 46 4.47 -13.20 4.27
C VAL A 46 4.59 -13.87 2.90
N LYS A 47 5.39 -14.93 2.83
CA LYS A 47 5.53 -15.74 1.61
C LYS A 47 4.23 -16.45 1.29
N CYS A 48 3.92 -16.55 0.01
CA CYS A 48 2.81 -17.35 -0.48
C CYS A 48 3.25 -18.80 -0.66
N ASP A 49 2.50 -19.73 -0.10
CA ASP A 49 2.78 -21.19 -0.27
C ASP A 49 2.08 -21.79 -1.52
N ILE A 50 1.37 -20.96 -2.29
CA ILE A 50 0.70 -21.40 -3.52
C ILE A 50 1.74 -21.47 -4.64
N HIS A 51 1.85 -22.62 -5.28
CA HIS A 51 2.67 -22.80 -6.49
C HIS A 51 1.76 -22.97 -7.70
N ASN A 52 1.98 -22.13 -8.73
CA ASN A 52 1.28 -22.26 -10.01
C ASN A 52 2.25 -21.98 -11.17
N ASP A 53 2.47 -22.99 -12.01
CA ASP A 53 3.34 -22.90 -13.18
C ASP A 53 2.59 -22.51 -14.47
N LYS A 54 1.28 -22.25 -14.37
CA LYS A 54 0.49 -21.83 -15.54
C LYS A 54 0.93 -20.47 -16.06
N GLU A 55 0.90 -20.31 -17.37
CA GLU A 55 1.03 -19.00 -18.00
C GLU A 55 -0.22 -18.16 -17.72
N LYS A 56 -0.01 -16.82 -17.62
CA LYS A 56 -1.14 -15.92 -17.48
C LYS A 56 -2.11 -16.04 -18.64
N GLU A 57 -3.37 -15.99 -18.35
CA GLU A 57 -4.46 -16.09 -19.33
C GLU A 57 -5.33 -14.83 -19.28
N LEU A 58 -5.69 -14.32 -20.46
CA LEU A 58 -6.63 -13.20 -20.61
C LEU A 58 -8.06 -13.73 -20.62
N VAL A 59 -8.91 -13.22 -19.73
CA VAL A 59 -10.30 -13.61 -19.60
C VAL A 59 -11.24 -12.42 -19.75
N GLU A 60 -12.40 -12.65 -20.34
CA GLU A 60 -13.47 -11.67 -20.42
C GLU A 60 -14.23 -11.60 -19.08
N THR A 61 -14.37 -10.39 -18.54
CA THR A 61 -15.05 -10.11 -17.28
C THR A 61 -16.02 -8.94 -17.42
N PRO A 62 -17.08 -9.10 -18.23
CA PRO A 62 -17.95 -8.00 -18.61
C PRO A 62 -18.63 -7.36 -17.43
N GLY A 63 -18.46 -6.04 -17.28
CA GLY A 63 -19.04 -5.24 -16.20
C GLY A 63 -18.39 -5.42 -14.83
N GLN A 64 -17.34 -6.24 -14.70
CA GLN A 64 -16.66 -6.47 -13.44
C GLN A 64 -15.50 -5.46 -13.30
N HIS A 65 -15.60 -4.51 -12.37
CA HIS A 65 -14.63 -3.41 -12.24
C HIS A 65 -14.19 -3.13 -10.79
N THR A 66 -14.79 -3.80 -9.79
CA THR A 66 -14.29 -3.79 -8.41
C THR A 66 -13.65 -5.13 -8.05
N ILE A 67 -12.77 -5.12 -7.06
CA ILE A 67 -12.09 -6.34 -6.60
C ILE A 67 -13.09 -7.44 -6.24
N GLU A 68 -14.14 -7.10 -5.49
CA GLU A 68 -15.16 -8.05 -5.05
C GLU A 68 -15.92 -8.65 -6.26
N MET A 69 -16.36 -7.81 -7.19
CA MET A 69 -17.08 -8.26 -8.39
C MET A 69 -16.21 -9.18 -9.25
N VAL A 70 -14.93 -8.83 -9.45
CA VAL A 70 -13.99 -9.65 -10.23
C VAL A 70 -13.74 -10.99 -9.52
N CYS A 71 -13.50 -10.96 -8.22
CA CYS A 71 -13.23 -12.17 -7.44
C CYS A 71 -14.45 -13.11 -7.40
N ASP A 72 -15.65 -12.56 -7.22
CA ASP A 72 -16.91 -13.34 -7.27
C ASP A 72 -17.12 -13.97 -8.64
N PHE A 73 -16.90 -13.22 -9.72
CA PHE A 73 -17.04 -13.69 -11.09
C PHE A 73 -16.04 -14.80 -11.43
N LEU A 74 -14.78 -14.65 -10.99
CA LEU A 74 -13.71 -15.61 -11.23
C LEU A 74 -13.69 -16.77 -10.22
N HIS A 75 -14.55 -16.72 -9.19
CA HIS A 75 -14.54 -17.67 -8.06
C HIS A 75 -13.17 -17.75 -7.35
N ALA A 76 -12.48 -16.61 -7.25
CA ALA A 76 -11.19 -16.48 -6.61
C ALA A 76 -11.31 -15.75 -5.27
N PRO A 77 -10.51 -16.09 -4.24
CA PRO A 77 -10.48 -15.32 -3.01
C PRO A 77 -9.89 -13.92 -3.26
N VAL A 78 -10.38 -12.91 -2.54
CA VAL A 78 -9.90 -11.52 -2.64
C VAL A 78 -8.39 -11.44 -2.43
N ALA A 79 -7.83 -12.25 -1.54
CA ALA A 79 -6.38 -12.34 -1.29
C ALA A 79 -5.57 -12.87 -2.49
N GLN A 80 -6.20 -13.43 -3.53
CA GLN A 80 -5.58 -13.81 -4.80
C GLN A 80 -5.67 -12.71 -5.88
N SER A 81 -6.34 -11.61 -5.60
CA SER A 81 -6.37 -10.48 -6.54
C SER A 81 -5.29 -9.45 -6.23
N VAL A 82 -4.92 -8.67 -7.25
CA VAL A 82 -4.03 -7.52 -7.13
C VAL A 82 -4.83 -6.26 -7.39
N LYS A 83 -4.88 -5.39 -6.38
CA LYS A 83 -5.56 -4.10 -6.42
C LYS A 83 -4.62 -3.03 -6.95
N ALA A 84 -5.09 -2.25 -7.93
CA ALA A 84 -4.40 -1.13 -8.51
C ALA A 84 -5.03 0.19 -8.04
N VAL A 85 -4.25 1.05 -7.43
CA VAL A 85 -4.67 2.40 -7.04
C VAL A 85 -3.72 3.39 -7.71
N VAL A 86 -4.26 4.42 -8.35
CA VAL A 86 -3.44 5.41 -9.04
C VAL A 86 -3.49 6.73 -8.27
N TYR A 87 -2.33 7.28 -7.99
CA TYR A 87 -2.14 8.54 -7.29
C TYR A 87 -1.52 9.60 -8.19
N ASN A 88 -1.85 10.85 -7.90
CA ASN A 88 -1.12 12.02 -8.34
C ASN A 88 -0.23 12.49 -7.19
N VAL A 89 1.08 12.36 -7.36
CA VAL A 89 2.08 12.68 -6.35
C VAL A 89 2.88 13.89 -6.84
N ASP A 90 2.50 15.10 -6.41
CA ASP A 90 3.10 16.37 -6.87
C ASP A 90 3.23 16.48 -8.41
N GLY A 91 2.26 15.91 -9.15
CA GLY A 91 2.23 15.91 -10.62
C GLY A 91 2.79 14.65 -11.27
N LEU A 92 3.49 13.77 -10.53
CA LEU A 92 3.88 12.43 -10.98
C LEU A 92 2.68 11.49 -10.85
N VAL A 93 2.38 10.72 -11.88
CA VAL A 93 1.37 9.66 -11.81
C VAL A 93 2.01 8.39 -11.24
N VAL A 94 1.51 7.88 -10.13
CA VAL A 94 2.02 6.70 -9.46
C VAL A 94 0.96 5.61 -9.43
N LEU A 95 1.25 4.47 -10.06
CA LEU A 95 0.45 3.26 -9.95
C LEU A 95 0.94 2.44 -8.75
N ALA A 96 0.12 2.35 -7.71
CA ALA A 96 0.39 1.57 -6.51
C ALA A 96 -0.37 0.24 -6.55
N MET A 97 0.37 -0.87 -6.40
CA MET A 97 -0.16 -2.22 -6.46
C MET A 97 -0.04 -2.89 -5.09
N VAL A 98 -1.17 -3.30 -4.54
CA VAL A 98 -1.26 -4.07 -3.29
C VAL A 98 -2.12 -5.32 -3.50
N ARG A 99 -2.06 -6.28 -2.58
CA ARG A 99 -2.96 -7.44 -2.59
C ARG A 99 -4.40 -6.95 -2.40
N GLY A 100 -5.38 -7.62 -3.00
CA GLY A 100 -6.76 -7.15 -3.07
C GLY A 100 -7.43 -6.87 -1.72
N ASP A 101 -7.03 -7.61 -0.68
CA ASP A 101 -7.51 -7.43 0.70
C ASP A 101 -6.67 -6.45 1.53
N HIS A 102 -5.67 -5.80 0.92
CA HIS A 102 -4.83 -4.79 1.57
C HIS A 102 -5.21 -3.37 1.14
N GLU A 103 -4.86 -2.39 1.97
CA GLU A 103 -4.98 -0.98 1.65
C GLU A 103 -3.60 -0.34 1.45
N VAL A 104 -3.54 0.65 0.57
CA VAL A 104 -2.34 1.47 0.36
C VAL A 104 -2.20 2.46 1.51
N ASN A 105 -0.97 2.67 1.96
CA ASN A 105 -0.62 3.70 2.93
C ASN A 105 -0.06 4.92 2.18
N GLU A 106 -0.84 5.98 2.09
CA GLU A 106 -0.49 7.21 1.37
C GLU A 106 0.71 7.94 2.00
N THR A 107 0.83 7.89 3.33
CA THR A 107 1.97 8.45 4.06
C THR A 107 3.29 7.82 3.62
N LYS A 108 3.30 6.51 3.36
CA LYS A 108 4.49 5.83 2.82
C LYS A 108 4.83 6.29 1.41
N ILE A 109 3.82 6.45 0.54
CA ILE A 109 4.02 7.01 -0.80
C ILE A 109 4.60 8.42 -0.69
N GLN A 110 4.04 9.24 0.19
CA GLN A 110 4.55 10.60 0.47
C GLN A 110 6.03 10.59 0.86
N HIS A 111 6.44 9.69 1.74
CA HIS A 111 7.84 9.55 2.15
C HIS A 111 8.76 9.04 1.04
N ILE A 112 8.31 8.06 0.24
CA ILE A 112 9.09 7.51 -0.89
C ILE A 112 9.46 8.59 -1.90
N TYR A 113 8.56 9.53 -2.16
CA TYR A 113 8.77 10.61 -3.12
C TYR A 113 9.16 11.94 -2.49
N ILE A 114 9.19 12.05 -1.15
CA ILE A 114 9.40 13.31 -0.42
C ILE A 114 8.38 14.35 -0.91
N ALA A 115 7.15 13.90 -1.12
CA ALA A 115 6.08 14.69 -1.75
C ALA A 115 5.36 15.57 -0.72
N ILE A 116 4.78 16.66 -1.21
CA ILE A 116 3.92 17.55 -0.42
C ILE A 116 2.48 17.04 -0.48
N TYR A 117 2.03 16.60 -1.65
CA TYR A 117 0.67 16.14 -1.89
C TYR A 117 0.66 14.74 -2.50
N VAL A 118 -0.23 13.90 -1.98
CA VAL A 118 -0.57 12.59 -2.52
C VAL A 118 -2.09 12.52 -2.57
N ASP A 119 -2.65 12.55 -3.77
CA ASP A 119 -4.10 12.51 -4.00
C ASP A 119 -4.45 11.38 -4.96
N LEU A 120 -5.65 10.82 -4.85
CA LEU A 120 -6.15 9.87 -5.85
C LEU A 120 -6.19 10.54 -7.24
N ALA A 121 -5.70 9.81 -8.24
CA ALA A 121 -5.72 10.30 -9.61
C ALA A 121 -7.16 10.49 -10.12
N SER A 122 -7.45 11.67 -10.68
CA SER A 122 -8.72 11.92 -11.34
C SER A 122 -8.84 11.17 -12.68
N ASP A 123 -10.06 11.00 -13.18
CA ASP A 123 -10.30 10.40 -14.50
C ASP A 123 -9.54 11.13 -15.62
N GLU A 124 -9.34 12.44 -15.50
CA GLU A 124 -8.52 13.19 -16.47
C GLU A 124 -7.06 12.75 -16.45
N VAL A 125 -6.51 12.48 -15.28
CA VAL A 125 -5.12 11.99 -15.13
C VAL A 125 -5.02 10.58 -15.69
N LEU A 126 -5.96 9.69 -15.36
CA LEU A 126 -6.01 8.33 -15.89
C LEU A 126 -6.07 8.31 -17.41
N ASN A 127 -6.95 9.12 -18.00
CA ASN A 127 -7.09 9.23 -19.45
C ASN A 127 -5.83 9.73 -20.15
N LYS A 128 -5.07 10.66 -19.54
CA LYS A 128 -3.79 11.16 -20.09
C LYS A 128 -2.73 10.07 -20.21
N VAL A 129 -2.72 9.11 -19.28
CA VAL A 129 -1.77 8.00 -19.29
C VAL A 129 -2.35 6.72 -19.93
N GLY A 130 -3.59 6.80 -20.46
CA GLY A 130 -4.24 5.70 -21.16
C GLY A 130 -4.71 4.56 -20.26
N LEU A 131 -4.98 4.85 -18.99
CA LEU A 131 -5.47 3.86 -18.01
C LEU A 131 -6.99 3.95 -17.87
N THR A 132 -7.62 2.80 -17.64
CA THR A 132 -9.06 2.68 -17.38
C THR A 132 -9.28 2.14 -15.98
N ALA A 133 -9.90 2.92 -15.10
CA ALA A 133 -10.20 2.51 -13.73
C ALA A 133 -10.94 1.17 -13.70
N GLY A 134 -10.58 0.33 -12.73
CA GLY A 134 -11.14 -1.01 -12.56
C GLY A 134 -10.47 -2.12 -13.38
N TYR A 135 -9.55 -1.78 -14.33
CA TYR A 135 -8.91 -2.76 -15.21
C TYR A 135 -7.40 -2.61 -15.29
N ILE A 136 -6.79 -1.90 -14.33
CA ILE A 136 -5.37 -1.52 -14.38
C ILE A 136 -4.47 -2.64 -13.85
N SER A 137 -3.33 -2.84 -14.53
CA SER A 137 -2.21 -3.65 -14.05
C SER A 137 -0.89 -3.11 -14.57
N PRO A 138 0.28 -3.50 -14.01
CA PRO A 138 1.59 -3.08 -14.52
C PRO A 138 2.01 -3.83 -15.79
N ILE A 139 1.26 -4.87 -16.19
CA ILE A 139 1.61 -5.72 -17.35
C ILE A 139 1.59 -4.88 -18.64
N GLY A 140 2.73 -4.83 -19.31
CA GLY A 140 2.90 -4.08 -20.56
C GLY A 140 3.11 -2.57 -20.38
N LEU A 141 3.00 -2.04 -19.17
CA LEU A 141 3.32 -0.65 -18.87
C LEU A 141 4.82 -0.49 -18.62
N LYS A 142 5.31 0.74 -18.78
CA LYS A 142 6.71 1.12 -18.50
C LYS A 142 6.73 2.39 -17.68
N ARG A 143 7.66 2.43 -16.74
CA ARG A 143 7.94 3.65 -15.99
C ARG A 143 8.57 4.71 -16.90
N THR A 144 8.24 5.96 -16.62
CA THR A 144 8.76 7.13 -17.31
C THR A 144 9.08 8.22 -16.30
N LYS A 145 9.54 9.38 -16.75
CA LYS A 145 9.74 10.53 -15.85
C LYS A 145 8.43 11.08 -15.24
N ASP A 146 7.29 10.81 -15.87
CA ASP A 146 5.96 11.33 -15.49
C ASP A 146 5.02 10.20 -14.99
N PHE A 147 5.50 8.93 -14.98
CA PHE A 147 4.73 7.77 -14.56
C PHE A 147 5.63 6.74 -13.86
N ASP A 148 5.31 6.38 -12.62
CA ASP A 148 6.02 5.35 -11.85
C ASP A 148 5.06 4.23 -11.42
N ILE A 149 5.63 3.05 -11.14
CA ILE A 149 4.89 1.85 -10.75
C ILE A 149 5.50 1.30 -9.46
N LEU A 150 4.75 1.40 -8.37
CA LEU A 150 5.10 0.81 -7.07
C LEU A 150 4.34 -0.49 -6.86
N VAL A 151 5.03 -1.52 -6.45
CA VAL A 151 4.44 -2.81 -6.10
C VAL A 151 4.86 -3.20 -4.69
N ASP A 152 3.88 -3.50 -3.84
CA ASP A 152 4.16 -3.99 -2.50
C ASP A 152 4.87 -5.35 -2.54
N PRO A 153 5.86 -5.61 -1.67
CA PRO A 153 6.56 -6.89 -1.61
C PRO A 153 5.63 -8.10 -1.47
N THR A 154 4.49 -7.96 -0.77
CA THR A 154 3.50 -9.03 -0.61
C THR A 154 2.90 -9.45 -1.95
N VAL A 155 2.73 -8.51 -2.89
CA VAL A 155 2.25 -8.80 -4.24
C VAL A 155 3.30 -9.60 -5.01
N MET A 156 4.59 -9.28 -4.88
CA MET A 156 5.66 -9.98 -5.57
C MET A 156 5.82 -11.44 -5.12
N GLU A 157 5.37 -11.78 -3.92
CA GLU A 157 5.34 -13.15 -3.40
C GLU A 157 4.09 -13.95 -3.86
N MET A 158 3.10 -13.29 -4.47
CA MET A 158 1.89 -13.96 -4.94
C MET A 158 2.18 -14.86 -6.15
N GLN A 159 1.42 -15.94 -6.23
CA GLN A 159 1.34 -16.81 -7.39
C GLN A 159 -0.12 -17.11 -7.69
N ASP A 160 -0.46 -17.34 -8.94
CA ASP A 160 -1.84 -17.58 -9.37
C ASP A 160 -2.78 -16.39 -9.11
N ALA A 161 -2.26 -15.18 -9.25
CA ALA A 161 -3.03 -13.96 -9.00
C ALA A 161 -3.95 -13.60 -10.15
N CYS A 162 -4.98 -12.78 -9.88
CA CYS A 162 -5.74 -12.09 -10.90
C CYS A 162 -5.53 -10.57 -10.81
N CYS A 163 -5.49 -9.90 -11.96
CA CYS A 163 -5.35 -8.44 -12.03
C CYS A 163 -5.99 -7.90 -13.31
N GLY A 164 -6.14 -6.58 -13.42
CA GLY A 164 -6.60 -5.93 -14.64
C GLY A 164 -5.73 -6.25 -15.85
N ALA A 165 -6.30 -6.10 -17.04
CA ALA A 165 -5.59 -6.33 -18.30
C ALA A 165 -5.33 -5.04 -19.10
N ASN A 166 -5.48 -3.86 -18.49
CA ASN A 166 -5.41 -2.54 -19.11
C ASN A 166 -6.41 -2.34 -20.26
N GLU A 167 -7.41 -3.20 -20.33
CA GLU A 167 -8.50 -3.16 -21.30
C GLU A 167 -9.83 -3.35 -20.61
N LYS A 168 -10.83 -2.55 -20.98
CA LYS A 168 -12.16 -2.62 -20.40
C LYS A 168 -12.75 -4.02 -20.53
N ASP A 169 -13.41 -4.49 -19.44
CA ASP A 169 -14.07 -5.79 -19.35
C ASP A 169 -13.13 -7.00 -19.51
N LYS A 170 -11.82 -6.82 -19.21
CA LYS A 170 -10.83 -7.90 -19.27
C LYS A 170 -9.92 -7.92 -18.06
N HIS A 171 -9.59 -9.12 -17.61
CA HIS A 171 -8.61 -9.38 -16.54
C HIS A 171 -7.65 -10.49 -16.95
N TYR A 172 -6.49 -10.51 -16.33
CA TYR A 172 -5.56 -11.65 -16.36
C TYR A 172 -5.80 -12.56 -15.15
N ILE A 173 -5.76 -13.87 -15.37
CA ILE A 173 -5.68 -14.91 -14.35
C ILE A 173 -4.35 -15.65 -14.46
N HIS A 174 -3.99 -16.47 -13.47
CA HIS A 174 -2.73 -17.20 -13.41
C HIS A 174 -1.49 -16.29 -13.50
N VAL A 175 -1.62 -15.06 -13.02
CA VAL A 175 -0.52 -14.10 -12.99
C VAL A 175 0.46 -14.50 -11.90
N ASN A 176 1.74 -14.53 -12.25
CA ASN A 176 2.85 -14.58 -11.30
C ASN A 176 3.55 -13.22 -11.34
N PRO A 177 3.34 -12.34 -10.34
CA PRO A 177 3.91 -11.00 -10.35
C PRO A 177 5.44 -10.98 -10.51
N ALA A 178 6.17 -11.91 -9.89
CA ALA A 178 7.62 -11.99 -10.05
C ALA A 178 8.07 -12.31 -11.49
N ARG A 179 7.22 -12.97 -12.27
CA ARG A 179 7.46 -13.27 -13.69
C ARG A 179 6.91 -12.20 -14.62
N ASP A 180 5.68 -11.74 -14.33
CA ASP A 180 4.85 -10.98 -15.29
C ASP A 180 4.93 -9.47 -15.11
N PHE A 181 5.31 -8.98 -13.92
CA PHE A 181 5.48 -7.56 -13.66
C PHE A 181 6.93 -7.16 -13.95
N THR A 182 7.11 -6.52 -15.08
CA THR A 182 8.41 -6.00 -15.51
C THR A 182 8.47 -4.50 -15.28
N ASP A 183 9.63 -3.91 -15.13
CA ASP A 183 9.82 -2.48 -14.96
C ASP A 183 8.96 -1.86 -13.82
N VAL A 184 8.99 -2.50 -12.67
CA VAL A 184 8.33 -2.05 -11.44
C VAL A 184 9.35 -1.73 -10.35
N ARG A 185 8.96 -0.90 -9.42
CA ARG A 185 9.71 -0.58 -8.21
C ARG A 185 9.03 -1.26 -7.02
N VAL A 186 9.77 -2.09 -6.29
CA VAL A 186 9.23 -2.83 -5.13
C VAL A 186 9.50 -2.03 -3.87
N GLU A 187 8.44 -1.59 -3.21
CA GLU A 187 8.49 -0.79 -1.98
C GLU A 187 7.35 -1.21 -1.04
N THR A 188 7.60 -1.16 0.26
CA THR A 188 6.56 -1.42 1.25
C THR A 188 5.58 -0.24 1.27
N ILE A 189 4.43 -0.43 0.64
CA ILE A 189 3.40 0.60 0.49
C ILE A 189 2.05 0.22 1.10
N ARG A 190 1.89 -1.01 1.56
CA ARG A 190 0.64 -1.42 2.20
C ARG A 190 0.55 -0.93 3.65
N GLN A 191 -0.66 -0.71 4.09
CA GLN A 191 -0.97 -0.47 5.49
C GLN A 191 -0.93 -1.79 6.26
N ILE A 192 -0.44 -1.75 7.52
CA ILE A 192 -0.57 -2.89 8.42
C ILE A 192 -2.05 -3.07 8.81
N GLN A 193 -2.49 -4.31 8.97
CA GLN A 193 -3.88 -4.61 9.31
C GLN A 193 -3.99 -5.60 10.46
N GLU A 194 -5.18 -5.70 11.02
CA GLU A 194 -5.48 -6.70 12.03
C GLU A 194 -5.19 -8.11 11.53
N GLY A 195 -4.52 -8.90 12.36
CA GLY A 195 -4.12 -10.26 12.01
C GLY A 195 -2.75 -10.38 11.35
N ASP A 196 -2.13 -9.26 10.94
CA ASP A 196 -0.75 -9.26 10.48
C ASP A 196 0.23 -9.78 11.56
N VAL A 197 1.38 -10.19 11.10
CA VAL A 197 2.46 -10.67 11.97
C VAL A 197 3.22 -9.49 12.57
N CYS A 198 3.40 -9.49 13.88
CA CYS A 198 4.16 -8.46 14.58
C CYS A 198 5.61 -8.41 14.10
N PRO A 199 6.12 -7.23 13.68
CA PRO A 199 7.49 -7.11 13.19
C PRO A 199 8.56 -7.32 14.29
N HIS A 200 8.19 -7.26 15.58
CA HIS A 200 9.11 -7.44 16.70
C HIS A 200 9.22 -8.88 17.18
N CYS A 201 8.09 -9.57 17.37
CA CYS A 201 8.10 -10.88 18.02
C CYS A 201 7.42 -11.98 17.22
N GLY A 202 6.83 -11.69 16.07
CA GLY A 202 6.08 -12.65 15.28
C GLY A 202 4.67 -12.99 15.82
N GLY A 203 4.22 -12.31 16.89
CA GLY A 203 2.88 -12.45 17.43
C GLY A 203 1.81 -11.80 16.52
N LYS A 204 0.55 -11.87 16.93
CA LYS A 204 -0.55 -11.32 16.17
C LYS A 204 -0.72 -9.82 16.46
N ILE A 205 -0.95 -9.04 15.41
CA ILE A 205 -1.33 -7.63 15.48
C ILE A 205 -2.84 -7.50 15.68
N VAL A 206 -3.21 -6.61 16.61
CA VAL A 206 -4.59 -6.19 16.88
C VAL A 206 -4.72 -4.71 16.56
N ARG A 207 -5.85 -4.32 15.96
CA ARG A 207 -6.19 -2.92 15.67
C ARG A 207 -7.15 -2.39 16.73
N CYS A 208 -6.95 -1.16 17.17
CA CYS A 208 -7.83 -0.46 18.08
C CYS A 208 -7.90 1.03 17.76
N ARG A 209 -8.83 1.71 18.41
CA ARG A 209 -8.95 3.17 18.36
C ARG A 209 -8.35 3.80 19.59
N GLY A 210 -7.78 5.00 19.42
CA GLY A 210 -7.20 5.79 20.52
C GLY A 210 -7.50 7.27 20.41
N ILE A 211 -7.34 7.94 21.54
CA ILE A 211 -7.37 9.39 21.65
C ILE A 211 -5.96 9.84 21.98
N GLU A 212 -5.35 10.64 21.13
CA GLU A 212 -4.05 11.23 21.38
C GLU A 212 -4.14 12.20 22.56
N VAL A 213 -3.29 11.99 23.56
CA VAL A 213 -3.20 12.87 24.75
C VAL A 213 -1.87 13.61 24.83
N GLY A 214 -0.92 13.26 23.99
CA GLY A 214 0.36 13.95 23.88
C GLY A 214 1.29 13.32 22.88
N GLN A 215 2.23 14.12 22.34
CA GLN A 215 3.23 13.67 21.37
C GLN A 215 4.62 14.20 21.73
N VAL A 216 5.63 13.39 21.52
CA VAL A 216 7.04 13.72 21.74
C VAL A 216 7.85 13.48 20.46
N PHE A 217 8.65 14.48 20.08
CA PHE A 217 9.48 14.44 18.89
C PHE A 217 10.96 14.42 19.24
N LYS A 218 11.72 13.58 18.55
CA LYS A 218 13.17 13.60 18.59
C LYS A 218 13.69 14.49 17.45
N LEU A 219 13.74 15.79 17.69
CA LEU A 219 14.02 16.82 16.67
C LEU A 219 15.51 16.87 16.25
N GLY A 220 16.44 16.42 17.13
CA GLY A 220 17.88 16.62 16.92
C GLY A 220 18.22 18.09 16.82
N THR A 221 19.06 18.46 15.86
CA THR A 221 19.53 19.83 15.59
C THR A 221 18.72 20.55 14.50
N LYS A 222 17.65 19.93 13.96
CA LYS A 222 16.88 20.45 12.82
C LYS A 222 16.52 21.95 12.96
N TYR A 223 16.02 22.34 14.12
CA TYR A 223 15.60 23.73 14.36
C TYR A 223 16.73 24.62 14.83
N SER A 224 17.66 24.12 15.67
CA SER A 224 18.78 24.91 16.15
C SER A 224 19.75 25.28 15.04
N GLU A 225 20.01 24.37 14.10
CA GLU A 225 20.82 24.66 12.90
C GLU A 225 20.16 25.71 12.00
N ALA A 226 18.85 25.54 11.72
CA ALA A 226 18.09 26.48 10.90
C ALA A 226 18.02 27.89 11.51
N LEU A 227 18.02 27.98 12.84
CA LEU A 227 18.02 29.25 13.59
C LEU A 227 19.41 29.77 13.95
N HIS A 228 20.48 29.09 13.53
CA HIS A 228 21.87 29.40 13.90
C HIS A 228 22.05 29.50 15.42
N ALA A 229 21.36 28.65 16.18
CA ALA A 229 21.34 28.61 17.65
C ALA A 229 22.14 27.38 18.18
N THR A 230 23.38 27.25 17.73
CA THR A 230 24.34 26.17 18.12
C THR A 230 25.50 26.75 18.87
#